data_99c8d0c7798ed1e45247acdc31b2d1ad
#
_entry.id   99c8d0c7798ed1e45247acdc31b2d1ad
#
_cell.length_a   1.000
_cell.length_b   1.000
_cell.length_c   1.000
_cell.angle_alpha   90.00
_cell.angle_beta   90.00
_cell.angle_gamma   90.00
#
_symmetry.space_group_name_H-M   'P 1'
#
loop_
_entity.id
_entity.type
_entity.pdbx_description
1 polymer ?
#
loop_
_entity_poly.entity_id
_entity_poly.type
_entity_poly.pdbx_seq_one_letter_code
_entity_poly.pdbx_strand_id
1 'polypeptide(L)'
;MEKIKKFNTQIASHLANNLENSLRELRRCGAHRSSKATFTEMGIQLSGFKNDLAENNKFNALVGNAWIDNEADYYLPAVMTVDVQRQEQEVTTYVLNDHGNNQRVIMYLTGGAYIQRPDKTHWQYLNRLAIATDAKIYVPIYSLVPHDTYRTAYQEIASLYSKIYTLMPASKVTIMGDSAGGGLAAGFCEYLGKKGLPQPGHLILFSPWLDLNLTNPLISKYEDKDVTLAVNGLRKIGTMWAGDTDHQDYRLSPLYGNLDQLRDVTVFVGTREIMYPDVTLFVQKLRDAGIAVNSYTGRGLFHIYPLYQIPEAKGVMKRVVATINN
;
A
#
# COMPACT_ATOMS: atom_id res chain seq x y z
N MET A 1 -4.50 44.93 -5.14
CA MET A 1 -3.76 44.49 -6.33
C MET A 1 -2.34 44.02 -6.00
N GLU A 2 -1.59 44.70 -5.16
CA GLU A 2 -0.19 44.32 -4.83
C GLU A 2 -0.03 42.99 -4.08
N LYS A 3 -0.95 42.67 -3.16
CA LYS A 3 -0.96 41.37 -2.45
C LYS A 3 -1.20 40.16 -3.39
N ILE A 4 -2.07 40.33 -4.39
CA ILE A 4 -2.35 39.29 -5.39
C ILE A 4 -1.16 39.10 -6.33
N LYS A 5 -0.48 40.19 -6.73
CA LYS A 5 0.75 40.10 -7.53
C LYS A 5 1.88 39.41 -6.76
N LYS A 6 2.05 39.68 -5.47
CA LYS A 6 3.07 39.09 -4.62
C LYS A 6 2.79 37.59 -4.40
N PHE A 7 1.53 37.20 -4.22
CA PHE A 7 1.08 35.82 -4.10
C PHE A 7 1.31 35.01 -5.40
N ASN A 8 0.92 35.59 -6.56
CA ASN A 8 1.15 34.94 -7.87
C ASN A 8 2.64 34.83 -8.20
N THR A 9 3.49 35.79 -7.78
CA THR A 9 4.95 35.72 -7.98
C THR A 9 5.58 34.64 -7.08
N GLN A 10 5.10 34.48 -5.86
CA GLN A 10 5.55 33.37 -4.97
C GLN A 10 5.15 31.99 -5.50
N ILE A 11 3.94 31.84 -6.02
CA ILE A 11 3.51 30.57 -6.66
C ILE A 11 4.34 30.30 -7.92
N ALA A 12 4.55 31.30 -8.76
CA ALA A 12 5.35 31.15 -9.98
C ALA A 12 6.81 30.80 -9.67
N SER A 13 7.43 31.44 -8.64
CA SER A 13 8.80 31.11 -8.24
C SER A 13 8.91 29.74 -7.59
N HIS A 14 7.89 29.30 -6.83
CA HIS A 14 7.83 27.95 -6.25
C HIS A 14 7.68 26.88 -7.33
N LEU A 15 6.82 27.12 -8.32
CA LEU A 15 6.66 26.25 -9.49
C LEU A 15 7.93 26.19 -10.34
N ALA A 16 8.61 27.33 -10.57
CA ALA A 16 9.85 27.39 -11.33
C ALA A 16 10.99 26.63 -10.62
N ASN A 17 11.15 26.82 -9.30
CA ASN A 17 12.15 26.11 -8.51
C ASN A 17 11.88 24.61 -8.45
N ASN A 18 10.62 24.19 -8.35
CA ASN A 18 10.25 22.79 -8.41
C ASN A 18 10.50 22.20 -9.81
N LEU A 19 10.25 22.95 -10.88
CA LEU A 19 10.54 22.55 -12.25
C LEU A 19 12.06 22.43 -12.50
N GLU A 20 12.87 23.37 -12.02
CA GLU A 20 14.34 23.29 -12.13
C GLU A 20 14.91 22.12 -11.32
N ASN A 21 14.44 21.90 -10.12
CA ASN A 21 14.85 20.74 -9.31
C ASN A 21 14.45 19.43 -10.00
N SER A 22 13.26 19.39 -10.57
CA SER A 22 12.78 18.24 -11.33
C SER A 22 13.56 18.01 -12.63
N LEU A 23 13.96 19.06 -13.32
CA LEU A 23 14.84 18.97 -14.50
C LEU A 23 16.27 18.54 -14.13
N ARG A 24 16.80 18.97 -12.98
CA ARG A 24 18.08 18.47 -12.44
C ARG A 24 17.99 17.01 -12.06
N GLU A 25 16.88 16.58 -11.46
CA GLU A 25 16.57 15.18 -11.15
C GLU A 25 16.41 14.34 -12.44
N LEU A 26 15.75 14.86 -13.47
CA LEU A 26 15.66 14.23 -14.81
C LEU A 26 17.06 13.97 -15.41
N ARG A 27 17.97 14.94 -15.30
CA ARG A 27 19.36 14.78 -15.75
C ARG A 27 20.16 13.78 -14.91
N ARG A 28 19.89 13.68 -13.60
CA ARG A 28 20.50 12.70 -12.69
C ARG A 28 19.91 11.30 -12.79
N CYS A 29 18.62 11.18 -13.06
CA CYS A 29 17.89 9.90 -13.13
C CYS A 29 17.81 9.31 -14.54
N GLY A 30 18.31 10.00 -15.55
CA GLY A 30 18.12 9.69 -16.97
C GLY A 30 18.60 8.31 -17.46
N ALA A 31 19.11 7.44 -16.58
CA ALA A 31 19.59 6.11 -16.96
C ALA A 31 18.67 4.96 -16.53
N HIS A 32 17.67 5.15 -15.62
CA HIS A 32 17.03 4.00 -14.98
C HIS A 32 15.50 4.02 -14.90
N ARG A 33 14.80 5.09 -15.34
CA ARG A 33 13.33 5.16 -15.33
C ARG A 33 12.77 5.96 -16.49
N SER A 34 11.52 5.71 -16.86
CA SER A 34 10.82 6.43 -17.93
C SER A 34 10.50 7.88 -17.54
N SER A 35 10.37 8.74 -18.57
CA SER A 35 9.88 10.13 -18.37
C SER A 35 8.49 10.13 -17.72
N LYS A 36 7.63 9.16 -18.06
CA LYS A 36 6.30 9.04 -17.47
C LYS A 36 6.36 8.77 -15.97
N ALA A 37 7.29 7.92 -15.51
CA ALA A 37 7.51 7.71 -14.08
C ALA A 37 7.96 9.00 -13.36
N THR A 38 8.81 9.79 -14.01
CA THR A 38 9.25 11.09 -13.47
C THR A 38 8.08 12.08 -13.34
N PHE A 39 7.27 12.24 -14.39
CA PHE A 39 6.09 13.11 -14.31
C PHE A 39 5.06 12.64 -13.29
N THR A 40 4.88 11.33 -13.15
CA THR A 40 4.01 10.76 -12.11
C THR A 40 4.52 11.10 -10.72
N GLU A 41 5.81 10.92 -10.45
CA GLU A 41 6.44 11.28 -9.17
C GLU A 41 6.30 12.78 -8.85
N MET A 42 6.46 13.66 -9.85
CA MET A 42 6.20 15.10 -9.70
C MET A 42 4.74 15.38 -9.31
N GLY A 43 3.78 14.69 -9.94
CA GLY A 43 2.36 14.81 -9.60
C GLY A 43 2.07 14.38 -8.16
N ILE A 44 2.69 13.29 -7.70
CA ILE A 44 2.61 12.83 -6.31
C ILE A 44 3.20 13.87 -5.36
N GLN A 45 4.37 14.43 -5.66
CA GLN A 45 4.98 15.48 -4.85
C GLN A 45 4.09 16.72 -4.73
N LEU A 46 3.42 17.11 -5.81
CA LEU A 46 2.50 18.25 -5.83
C LEU A 46 1.20 17.99 -5.05
N SER A 47 0.81 16.75 -4.82
CA SER A 47 -0.36 16.42 -3.98
C SER A 47 -0.17 16.86 -2.52
N GLY A 48 1.07 16.96 -2.05
CA GLY A 48 1.41 17.50 -0.75
C GLY A 48 1.28 16.54 0.42
N PHE A 49 0.90 15.27 0.22
CA PHE A 49 0.68 14.32 1.29
C PHE A 49 1.91 14.15 2.22
N LYS A 50 3.13 14.18 1.67
CA LYS A 50 4.34 14.19 2.50
C LYS A 50 4.38 15.38 3.45
N ASN A 51 3.98 16.58 3.00
CA ASN A 51 3.94 17.78 3.83
C ASN A 51 2.86 17.68 4.90
N ASP A 52 1.72 17.05 4.57
CA ASP A 52 0.64 16.81 5.53
C ASP A 52 1.10 15.86 6.65
N LEU A 53 1.94 14.90 6.34
CA LEU A 53 2.58 14.02 7.33
C LEU A 53 3.70 14.71 8.13
N ALA A 54 4.47 15.63 7.51
CA ALA A 54 5.65 16.23 8.12
C ALA A 54 5.34 17.41 9.07
N GLU A 55 4.37 18.23 8.71
CA GLU A 55 4.06 19.49 9.41
C GLU A 55 2.93 19.29 10.44
N ASN A 56 3.15 19.63 11.70
CA ASN A 56 2.19 19.38 12.78
C ASN A 56 0.78 19.92 12.52
N ASN A 57 0.66 21.16 12.02
CA ASN A 57 -0.65 21.76 11.76
C ASN A 57 -1.40 21.03 10.64
N LYS A 58 -0.69 20.63 9.58
CA LYS A 58 -1.25 19.88 8.47
C LYS A 58 -1.59 18.45 8.89
N PHE A 59 -0.75 17.85 9.73
CA PHE A 59 -1.01 16.53 10.30
C PHE A 59 -2.31 16.52 11.13
N ASN A 60 -2.53 17.53 11.97
CA ASN A 60 -3.77 17.64 12.74
C ASN A 60 -4.99 17.82 11.82
N ALA A 61 -4.86 18.58 10.74
CA ALA A 61 -5.91 18.71 9.72
C ALA A 61 -6.16 17.38 8.99
N LEU A 62 -5.09 16.63 8.64
CA LEU A 62 -5.20 15.29 8.05
C LEU A 62 -5.99 14.35 8.95
N VAL A 63 -5.69 14.31 10.25
CA VAL A 63 -6.41 13.48 11.23
C VAL A 63 -7.86 13.94 11.37
N GLY A 64 -8.12 15.25 11.43
CA GLY A 64 -9.48 15.78 11.51
C GLY A 64 -10.32 15.47 10.27
N ASN A 65 -9.74 15.56 9.08
CA ASN A 65 -10.41 15.16 7.85
C ASN A 65 -10.69 13.66 7.82
N ALA A 66 -9.73 12.83 8.22
CA ALA A 66 -9.90 11.39 8.29
C ALA A 66 -11.00 10.97 9.27
N TRP A 67 -11.17 11.72 10.38
CA TRP A 67 -12.29 11.50 11.29
C TRP A 67 -13.64 11.63 10.57
N ILE A 68 -13.82 12.68 9.77
CA ILE A 68 -15.05 12.93 9.01
C ILE A 68 -15.21 11.92 7.86
N ASP A 69 -14.16 11.72 7.09
CA ASP A 69 -14.18 10.90 5.89
C ASP A 69 -14.42 9.41 6.22
N ASN A 70 -13.90 8.93 7.35
CA ASN A 70 -14.04 7.54 7.75
C ASN A 70 -15.40 7.23 8.40
N GLU A 71 -16.14 8.22 8.91
CA GLU A 71 -17.54 8.08 9.31
C GLU A 71 -18.50 8.09 8.10
N ALA A 72 -18.15 8.81 7.04
CA ALA A 72 -19.02 8.96 5.88
C ALA A 72 -19.18 7.65 5.10
N ASP A 73 -20.28 7.48 4.40
CA ASP A 73 -20.43 6.40 3.43
C ASP A 73 -19.33 6.47 2.37
N TYR A 74 -18.71 5.32 2.12
CA TYR A 74 -17.69 5.23 1.08
C TYR A 74 -18.31 4.91 -0.28
N TYR A 75 -18.04 5.75 -1.27
CA TYR A 75 -18.52 5.59 -2.63
C TYR A 75 -17.36 5.33 -3.59
N LEU A 76 -17.53 4.29 -4.41
CA LEU A 76 -16.56 3.92 -5.43
C LEU A 76 -16.45 5.01 -6.50
N PRO A 77 -15.23 5.46 -6.86
CA PRO A 77 -15.07 6.38 -7.98
C PRO A 77 -15.44 5.71 -9.31
N ALA A 78 -16.00 6.49 -10.25
CA ALA A 78 -16.46 6.00 -11.56
C ALA A 78 -15.30 5.67 -12.52
N VAL A 79 -14.48 4.68 -12.17
CA VAL A 79 -13.30 4.24 -12.96
C VAL A 79 -13.32 2.75 -13.30
N MET A 80 -14.34 2.03 -12.84
CA MET A 80 -14.45 0.59 -13.02
C MET A 80 -15.10 0.26 -14.37
N THR A 81 -14.58 -0.77 -15.03
CA THR A 81 -15.13 -1.34 -16.28
C THR A 81 -15.48 -2.82 -16.14
N VAL A 82 -15.09 -3.44 -15.01
CA VAL A 82 -15.57 -4.76 -14.60
C VAL A 82 -16.78 -4.62 -13.69
N ASP A 83 -17.54 -5.70 -13.54
CA ASP A 83 -18.66 -5.74 -12.61
C ASP A 83 -18.19 -5.53 -11.18
N VAL A 84 -18.96 -4.74 -10.42
CA VAL A 84 -18.68 -4.43 -9.02
C VAL A 84 -19.94 -4.64 -8.20
N GLN A 85 -19.81 -5.42 -7.14
CA GLN A 85 -20.84 -5.62 -6.14
C GLN A 85 -20.37 -5.04 -4.81
N ARG A 86 -21.21 -4.26 -4.14
CA ARG A 86 -21.00 -3.83 -2.75
C ARG A 86 -21.72 -4.80 -1.82
N GLN A 87 -21.00 -5.38 -0.91
CA GLN A 87 -21.52 -6.30 0.10
C GLN A 87 -21.41 -5.66 1.49
N GLU A 88 -22.54 -5.52 2.16
CA GLU A 88 -22.63 -5.05 3.55
C GLU A 88 -22.61 -6.27 4.47
N GLN A 89 -21.49 -6.46 5.15
CA GLN A 89 -21.30 -7.54 6.12
C GLN A 89 -20.67 -6.93 7.40
N GLU A 90 -19.81 -7.69 8.09
CA GLU A 90 -19.01 -7.14 9.21
C GLU A 90 -18.10 -5.99 8.75
N VAL A 91 -17.66 -6.03 7.50
CA VAL A 91 -16.94 -4.95 6.83
C VAL A 91 -17.52 -4.74 5.44
N THR A 92 -17.80 -3.50 5.07
CA THR A 92 -18.18 -3.16 3.70
C THR A 92 -17.10 -3.67 2.74
N THR A 93 -17.48 -4.56 1.83
CA THR A 93 -16.54 -5.18 0.89
C THR A 93 -17.01 -4.96 -0.55
N TYR A 94 -16.12 -4.46 -1.38
CA TYR A 94 -16.34 -4.43 -2.82
C TYR A 94 -15.82 -5.71 -3.45
N VAL A 95 -16.68 -6.41 -4.21
CA VAL A 95 -16.33 -7.62 -4.95
C VAL A 95 -16.30 -7.27 -6.43
N LEU A 96 -15.15 -7.47 -7.05
CA LEU A 96 -14.91 -7.13 -8.45
C LEU A 96 -14.85 -8.40 -9.28
N ASN A 97 -15.38 -8.33 -10.51
CA ASN A 97 -15.23 -9.35 -11.53
C ASN A 97 -15.72 -10.75 -11.09
N ASP A 98 -16.87 -10.82 -10.43
CA ASP A 98 -17.44 -12.09 -9.95
C ASP A 98 -18.17 -12.83 -11.07
N HIS A 99 -17.55 -13.91 -11.57
CA HIS A 99 -18.10 -14.81 -12.58
C HIS A 99 -18.41 -16.21 -12.00
N GLY A 100 -18.47 -16.34 -10.68
CA GLY A 100 -18.79 -17.60 -9.99
C GLY A 100 -17.63 -18.22 -9.24
N ASN A 101 -17.80 -19.51 -8.83
CA ASN A 101 -16.93 -20.15 -7.85
C ASN A 101 -15.63 -20.78 -8.41
N ASN A 102 -15.45 -20.80 -9.73
CA ASN A 102 -14.27 -21.44 -10.34
C ASN A 102 -13.08 -20.50 -10.52
N GLN A 103 -13.26 -19.21 -10.24
CA GLN A 103 -12.19 -18.21 -10.37
C GLN A 103 -11.17 -18.32 -9.24
N ARG A 104 -9.93 -17.92 -9.53
CA ARG A 104 -8.97 -17.57 -8.47
C ARG A 104 -9.47 -16.34 -7.74
N VAL A 105 -9.13 -16.22 -6.47
CA VAL A 105 -9.55 -15.10 -5.63
C VAL A 105 -8.36 -14.30 -5.18
N ILE A 106 -8.53 -12.99 -5.18
CA ILE A 106 -7.62 -12.04 -4.57
C ILE A 106 -8.35 -11.34 -3.42
N MET A 107 -7.78 -11.34 -2.24
CA MET A 107 -8.15 -10.42 -1.17
C MET A 107 -7.12 -9.28 -1.15
N TYR A 108 -7.55 -8.08 -1.51
CA TYR A 108 -6.65 -6.93 -1.63
C TYR A 108 -6.85 -5.96 -0.48
N LEU A 109 -5.80 -5.76 0.31
CA LEU A 109 -5.76 -4.82 1.43
C LEU A 109 -5.09 -3.53 0.95
N THR A 110 -5.87 -2.46 0.84
CA THR A 110 -5.38 -1.19 0.28
C THR A 110 -4.51 -0.42 1.27
N GLY A 111 -3.51 0.27 0.75
CA GLY A 111 -2.73 1.25 1.50
C GLY A 111 -3.54 2.49 1.87
N GLY A 112 -2.85 3.50 2.42
CA GLY A 112 -3.45 4.76 2.89
C GLY A 112 -2.97 5.10 4.29
N ALA A 113 -1.81 4.57 4.69
CA ALA A 113 -1.18 4.81 6.00
C ALA A 113 -2.11 4.52 7.21
N TYR A 114 -3.07 3.59 7.08
CA TYR A 114 -4.10 3.28 8.07
C TYR A 114 -5.05 4.44 8.42
N ILE A 115 -5.00 5.54 7.68
CA ILE A 115 -5.80 6.74 7.92
C ILE A 115 -6.67 7.14 6.72
N GLN A 116 -6.29 6.75 5.52
CA GLN A 116 -7.02 7.05 4.29
C GLN A 116 -7.63 5.81 3.66
N ARG A 117 -8.86 5.94 3.19
CA ARG A 117 -9.56 4.94 2.39
C ARG A 117 -8.96 4.84 0.97
N PRO A 118 -9.24 3.75 0.21
CA PRO A 118 -8.72 3.59 -1.15
C PRO A 118 -9.12 4.77 -2.04
N ASP A 119 -8.14 5.30 -2.78
CA ASP A 119 -8.32 6.40 -3.72
C ASP A 119 -8.56 5.90 -5.17
N LYS A 120 -8.71 6.84 -6.09
CA LYS A 120 -8.87 6.57 -7.52
C LYS A 120 -7.72 5.72 -8.10
N THR A 121 -6.51 5.86 -7.60
CA THR A 121 -5.32 5.13 -8.08
C THR A 121 -5.45 3.63 -7.76
N HIS A 122 -5.89 3.30 -6.54
CA HIS A 122 -6.17 1.92 -6.14
C HIS A 122 -7.23 1.29 -7.05
N TRP A 123 -8.37 1.95 -7.26
CA TRP A 123 -9.45 1.41 -8.08
C TRP A 123 -9.06 1.24 -9.55
N GLN A 124 -8.29 2.18 -10.11
CA GLN A 124 -7.73 2.02 -11.45
C GLN A 124 -6.77 0.83 -11.56
N TYR A 125 -5.97 0.60 -10.52
CA TYR A 125 -5.09 -0.57 -10.47
C TYR A 125 -5.91 -1.86 -10.36
N LEU A 126 -6.87 -1.93 -9.43
CA LEU A 126 -7.72 -3.09 -9.19
C LEU A 126 -8.56 -3.47 -10.43
N ASN A 127 -9.07 -2.47 -11.16
CA ASN A 127 -9.74 -2.70 -12.43
C ASN A 127 -8.82 -3.39 -13.46
N ARG A 128 -7.58 -2.88 -13.61
CA ARG A 128 -6.59 -3.50 -14.50
C ARG A 128 -6.17 -4.90 -14.03
N LEU A 129 -6.07 -5.10 -12.73
CA LEU A 129 -5.72 -6.38 -12.13
C LEU A 129 -6.82 -7.41 -12.41
N ALA A 130 -8.09 -7.05 -12.18
CA ALA A 130 -9.24 -7.92 -12.45
C ALA A 130 -9.27 -8.36 -13.93
N ILE A 131 -9.11 -7.41 -14.86
CA ILE A 131 -9.07 -7.71 -16.31
C ILE A 131 -7.88 -8.62 -16.66
N ALA A 132 -6.70 -8.35 -16.08
CA ALA A 132 -5.48 -9.06 -16.46
C ALA A 132 -5.40 -10.49 -15.89
N THR A 133 -6.05 -10.75 -14.75
CA THR A 133 -6.00 -12.05 -14.05
C THR A 133 -7.25 -12.88 -14.22
N ASP A 134 -8.35 -12.26 -14.64
CA ASP A 134 -9.72 -12.84 -14.58
C ASP A 134 -10.12 -13.34 -13.17
N ALA A 135 -9.45 -12.84 -12.13
CA ALA A 135 -9.71 -13.20 -10.76
C ALA A 135 -10.90 -12.42 -10.18
N LYS A 136 -11.60 -13.04 -9.25
CA LYS A 136 -12.53 -12.37 -8.35
C LYS A 136 -11.73 -11.64 -7.27
N ILE A 137 -11.96 -10.33 -7.08
CA ILE A 137 -11.19 -9.52 -6.12
C ILE A 137 -12.11 -9.02 -5.02
N TYR A 138 -11.78 -9.35 -3.78
CA TYR A 138 -12.42 -8.81 -2.58
C TYR A 138 -11.58 -7.64 -2.05
N VAL A 139 -12.21 -6.50 -1.88
CA VAL A 139 -11.60 -5.26 -1.38
C VAL A 139 -12.37 -4.79 -0.15
N PRO A 140 -11.97 -5.22 1.06
CA PRO A 140 -12.61 -4.73 2.28
C PRO A 140 -12.23 -3.26 2.52
N ILE A 141 -13.21 -2.45 2.90
CA ILE A 141 -13.02 -1.09 3.40
C ILE A 141 -12.84 -1.19 4.91
N TYR A 142 -11.72 -1.78 5.32
CA TYR A 142 -11.43 -2.07 6.71
C TYR A 142 -11.31 -0.80 7.56
N SER A 143 -11.60 -0.95 8.85
CA SER A 143 -11.58 0.14 9.84
C SER A 143 -10.21 0.80 9.95
N LEU A 144 -10.21 2.13 10.11
CA LEU A 144 -9.04 2.98 10.08
C LEU A 144 -8.96 3.87 11.33
N VAL A 145 -7.77 4.41 11.61
CA VAL A 145 -7.64 5.49 12.59
C VAL A 145 -8.28 6.77 12.02
N PRO A 146 -8.75 7.69 12.87
CA PRO A 146 -8.67 7.69 14.34
C PRO A 146 -9.82 6.97 15.05
N HIS A 147 -10.79 6.40 14.33
CA HIS A 147 -11.96 5.74 14.95
C HIS A 147 -11.61 4.40 15.59
N ASP A 148 -10.79 3.61 14.90
CA ASP A 148 -10.49 2.24 15.26
C ASP A 148 -8.99 1.99 15.32
N THR A 149 -8.62 0.82 15.83
CA THR A 149 -7.25 0.32 15.86
C THR A 149 -7.12 -0.92 14.98
N TYR A 150 -5.90 -1.42 14.83
CA TYR A 150 -5.62 -2.65 14.12
C TYR A 150 -6.49 -3.84 14.56
N ARG A 151 -6.99 -3.85 15.80
CA ARG A 151 -7.78 -4.97 16.34
C ARG A 151 -9.09 -5.15 15.59
N THR A 152 -9.80 -4.05 15.32
CA THR A 152 -11.05 -4.07 14.54
C THR A 152 -10.78 -4.55 13.12
N ALA A 153 -9.79 -3.96 12.44
CA ALA A 153 -9.42 -4.36 11.09
C ALA A 153 -9.02 -5.85 11.00
N TYR A 154 -8.29 -6.38 11.99
CA TYR A 154 -7.96 -7.81 12.02
C TYR A 154 -9.19 -8.71 12.17
N GLN A 155 -10.18 -8.32 12.96
CA GLN A 155 -11.44 -9.06 13.08
C GLN A 155 -12.20 -9.08 11.77
N GLU A 156 -12.32 -7.91 11.12
CA GLU A 156 -12.98 -7.73 9.83
C GLU A 156 -12.34 -8.57 8.72
N ILE A 157 -11.02 -8.48 8.54
CA ILE A 157 -10.32 -9.23 7.50
C ILE A 157 -10.29 -10.73 7.79
N ALA A 158 -10.23 -11.15 9.06
CA ALA A 158 -10.29 -12.55 9.43
C ALA A 158 -11.67 -13.16 9.15
N SER A 159 -12.75 -12.43 9.43
CA SER A 159 -14.11 -12.83 9.09
C SER A 159 -14.27 -12.97 7.57
N LEU A 160 -13.83 -11.98 6.80
CA LEU A 160 -13.89 -12.03 5.34
C LEU A 160 -13.06 -13.21 4.80
N TYR A 161 -11.83 -13.38 5.24
CA TYR A 161 -10.97 -14.46 4.80
C TYR A 161 -11.57 -15.84 5.13
N SER A 162 -12.17 -15.99 6.33
CA SER A 162 -12.87 -17.21 6.72
C SER A 162 -13.99 -17.57 5.74
N LYS A 163 -14.79 -16.59 5.33
CA LYS A 163 -15.83 -16.79 4.32
C LYS A 163 -15.24 -17.20 2.97
N ILE A 164 -14.17 -16.57 2.55
CA ILE A 164 -13.52 -16.88 1.26
C ILE A 164 -13.03 -18.33 1.23
N TYR A 165 -12.29 -18.79 2.24
CA TYR A 165 -11.74 -20.16 2.19
C TYR A 165 -12.77 -21.26 2.48
N THR A 166 -13.98 -20.93 2.95
CA THR A 166 -15.09 -21.90 2.97
C THR A 166 -15.69 -22.13 1.58
N LEU A 167 -15.53 -21.16 0.67
CA LEU A 167 -16.05 -21.27 -0.71
C LEU A 167 -15.06 -21.90 -1.67
N MET A 168 -13.77 -21.90 -1.33
CA MET A 168 -12.72 -22.44 -2.18
C MET A 168 -11.47 -22.82 -1.37
N PRO A 169 -10.58 -23.70 -1.88
CA PRO A 169 -9.31 -23.98 -1.23
C PRO A 169 -8.46 -22.71 -1.05
N ALA A 170 -7.90 -22.51 0.13
CA ALA A 170 -7.04 -21.38 0.44
C ALA A 170 -5.84 -21.24 -0.51
N SER A 171 -5.36 -22.36 -1.08
CA SER A 171 -4.31 -22.38 -2.10
C SER A 171 -4.68 -21.64 -3.40
N LYS A 172 -5.96 -21.39 -3.66
CA LYS A 172 -6.45 -20.58 -4.78
C LYS A 172 -6.67 -19.10 -4.42
N VAL A 173 -6.41 -18.74 -3.17
CA VAL A 173 -6.54 -17.37 -2.67
C VAL A 173 -5.17 -16.73 -2.68
N THR A 174 -5.09 -15.51 -3.25
CA THR A 174 -3.93 -14.63 -3.12
C THR A 174 -4.30 -13.50 -2.16
N ILE A 175 -3.49 -13.25 -1.14
CA ILE A 175 -3.58 -12.02 -0.37
C ILE A 175 -2.60 -11.01 -0.95
N MET A 176 -3.08 -9.82 -1.25
CA MET A 176 -2.27 -8.72 -1.78
C MET A 176 -2.45 -7.47 -0.92
N GLY A 177 -1.44 -6.63 -0.91
CA GLY A 177 -1.57 -5.31 -0.31
C GLY A 177 -0.43 -4.38 -0.67
N ASP A 178 -0.70 -3.09 -0.53
CA ASP A 178 0.27 -2.04 -0.76
C ASP A 178 0.47 -1.18 0.48
N SER A 179 1.68 -0.67 0.71
CA SER A 179 1.99 0.26 1.81
C SER A 179 1.54 -0.29 3.18
N ALA A 180 0.69 0.45 3.90
CA ALA A 180 0.05 0.01 5.15
C ALA A 180 -0.74 -1.29 4.96
N GLY A 181 -1.53 -1.40 3.88
CA GLY A 181 -2.25 -2.64 3.54
C GLY A 181 -1.31 -3.81 3.24
N GLY A 182 -0.11 -3.54 2.72
CA GLY A 182 0.94 -4.54 2.55
C GLY A 182 1.51 -5.03 3.90
N GLY A 183 1.73 -4.13 4.85
CA GLY A 183 2.09 -4.49 6.23
C GLY A 183 0.99 -5.32 6.90
N LEU A 184 -0.27 -4.88 6.77
CA LEU A 184 -1.44 -5.60 7.27
C LEU A 184 -1.56 -7.00 6.66
N ALA A 185 -1.32 -7.15 5.34
CA ALA A 185 -1.35 -8.43 4.64
C ALA A 185 -0.27 -9.39 5.17
N ALA A 186 0.96 -8.91 5.34
CA ALA A 186 2.06 -9.71 5.87
C ALA A 186 1.77 -10.17 7.32
N GLY A 187 1.43 -9.25 8.21
CA GLY A 187 1.09 -9.57 9.59
C GLY A 187 -0.15 -10.47 9.71
N PHE A 188 -1.11 -10.32 8.80
CA PHE A 188 -2.28 -11.20 8.76
C PHE A 188 -1.92 -12.64 8.36
N CYS A 189 -1.03 -12.83 7.40
CA CYS A 189 -0.55 -14.18 7.06
C CYS A 189 0.22 -14.82 8.22
N GLU A 190 1.01 -14.06 8.98
CA GLU A 190 1.62 -14.56 10.24
C GLU A 190 0.56 -14.93 11.28
N TYR A 191 -0.49 -14.10 11.42
CA TYR A 191 -1.63 -14.39 12.30
C TYR A 191 -2.32 -15.70 11.92
N LEU A 192 -2.56 -15.95 10.63
CA LEU A 192 -3.11 -17.21 10.14
C LEU A 192 -2.23 -18.39 10.56
N GLY A 193 -0.92 -18.29 10.36
CA GLY A 193 0.04 -19.32 10.77
C GLY A 193 0.02 -19.57 12.27
N LYS A 194 0.05 -18.53 13.09
CA LYS A 194 0.00 -18.62 14.55
C LYS A 194 -1.30 -19.23 15.07
N LYS A 195 -2.39 -19.08 14.34
CA LYS A 195 -3.70 -19.66 14.65
C LYS A 195 -3.92 -21.05 14.06
N GLY A 196 -2.98 -21.58 13.27
CA GLY A 196 -3.15 -22.84 12.56
C GLY A 196 -4.24 -22.79 11.49
N LEU A 197 -4.53 -21.59 10.96
CA LEU A 197 -5.53 -21.39 9.92
C LEU A 197 -4.90 -21.60 8.52
N PRO A 198 -5.70 -21.93 7.51
CA PRO A 198 -5.20 -22.15 6.15
C PRO A 198 -4.49 -20.91 5.61
N GLN A 199 -3.26 -21.12 5.09
CA GLN A 199 -2.49 -20.06 4.43
C GLN A 199 -2.99 -19.83 3.01
N PRO A 200 -2.95 -18.57 2.49
CA PRO A 200 -3.19 -18.31 1.08
C PRO A 200 -2.14 -18.99 0.21
N GLY A 201 -2.46 -19.24 -1.06
CA GLY A 201 -1.52 -19.77 -2.04
C GLY A 201 -0.36 -18.82 -2.30
N HIS A 202 -0.63 -17.51 -2.32
CA HIS A 202 0.37 -16.46 -2.56
C HIS A 202 0.16 -15.24 -1.68
N LEU A 203 1.26 -14.59 -1.29
CA LEU A 203 1.28 -13.28 -0.65
C LEU A 203 2.04 -12.30 -1.56
N ILE A 204 1.36 -11.26 -2.06
CA ILE A 204 1.96 -10.27 -2.96
C ILE A 204 1.93 -8.89 -2.33
N LEU A 205 3.10 -8.28 -2.16
CA LEU A 205 3.29 -7.05 -1.41
C LEU A 205 3.90 -5.94 -2.28
N PHE A 206 3.31 -4.75 -2.23
CA PHE A 206 3.85 -3.55 -2.88
C PHE A 206 4.29 -2.53 -1.83
N SER A 207 5.60 -2.29 -1.73
CA SER A 207 6.17 -1.30 -0.80
C SER A 207 5.60 -1.43 0.63
N PRO A 208 5.56 -2.63 1.24
CA PRO A 208 4.84 -2.83 2.51
C PRO A 208 5.47 -2.07 3.67
N TRP A 209 4.64 -1.51 4.57
CA TRP A 209 5.05 -0.91 5.84
C TRP A 209 5.23 -2.01 6.91
N LEU A 210 6.47 -2.44 7.14
CA LEU A 210 6.79 -3.66 7.90
C LEU A 210 7.29 -3.42 9.34
N ASP A 211 7.70 -2.20 9.66
CA ASP A 211 8.03 -1.73 11.01
C ASP A 211 7.25 -0.46 11.30
N LEU A 212 6.30 -0.54 12.23
CA LEU A 212 5.41 0.57 12.54
C LEU A 212 6.18 1.81 13.02
N ASN A 213 7.31 1.61 13.69
CA ASN A 213 8.17 2.68 14.21
C ASN A 213 9.23 3.18 13.22
N LEU A 214 9.41 2.51 12.08
CA LEU A 214 10.41 2.88 11.09
C LEU A 214 11.80 3.07 11.73
N THR A 215 12.26 2.07 12.50
CA THR A 215 13.47 2.18 13.33
C THR A 215 14.77 1.91 12.57
N ASN A 216 14.69 1.35 11.36
CA ASN A 216 15.87 1.03 10.58
C ASN A 216 16.71 2.29 10.30
N PRO A 217 17.99 2.34 10.72
CA PRO A 217 18.82 3.53 10.59
C PRO A 217 19.09 3.95 9.15
N LEU A 218 18.93 3.04 8.19
CA LEU A 218 19.10 3.35 6.78
C LEU A 218 17.96 4.19 6.20
N ILE A 219 16.80 4.26 6.85
CA ILE A 219 15.64 5.03 6.40
C ILE A 219 16.00 6.51 6.16
N SER A 220 16.83 7.10 7.02
CA SER A 220 17.28 8.49 6.88
C SER A 220 17.94 8.81 5.53
N LYS A 221 18.52 7.81 4.85
CA LYS A 221 19.12 7.99 3.51
C LYS A 221 18.09 8.06 2.37
N TYR A 222 16.84 7.72 2.69
CA TYR A 222 15.74 7.65 1.71
C TYR A 222 14.68 8.73 1.93
N GLU A 223 14.58 9.31 3.12
CA GLU A 223 13.53 10.27 3.48
C GLU A 223 13.51 11.50 2.56
N ASP A 224 14.68 12.05 2.18
CA ASP A 224 14.77 13.16 1.23
C ASP A 224 14.39 12.77 -0.21
N LYS A 225 14.48 11.49 -0.54
CA LYS A 225 14.17 10.97 -1.87
C LYS A 225 12.71 10.55 -2.00
N ASP A 226 12.08 10.23 -0.89
CA ASP A 226 10.66 9.85 -0.85
C ASP A 226 9.81 11.11 -0.98
N VAL A 227 9.01 11.19 -2.03
CA VAL A 227 8.12 12.33 -2.30
C VAL A 227 6.73 12.14 -1.70
N THR A 228 6.45 10.95 -1.15
CA THR A 228 5.13 10.54 -0.67
C THR A 228 5.05 10.55 0.85
N LEU A 229 6.08 10.04 1.53
CA LEU A 229 6.02 9.68 2.93
C LEU A 229 6.97 10.52 3.79
N ALA A 230 6.57 10.77 5.05
CA ALA A 230 7.40 11.37 6.08
C ALA A 230 7.36 10.52 7.35
N VAL A 231 8.53 10.16 7.88
CA VAL A 231 8.71 9.25 9.03
C VAL A 231 7.94 9.75 10.26
N ASN A 232 8.02 11.05 10.56
CA ASN A 232 7.39 11.61 11.76
C ASN A 232 5.87 11.44 11.77
N GLY A 233 5.20 11.73 10.65
CA GLY A 233 3.75 11.56 10.53
C GLY A 233 3.33 10.09 10.59
N LEU A 234 4.06 9.21 9.90
CA LEU A 234 3.77 7.78 9.95
C LEU A 234 3.90 7.20 11.36
N ARG A 235 4.93 7.58 12.12
CA ARG A 235 5.07 7.15 13.53
C ARG A 235 3.88 7.58 14.39
N LYS A 236 3.36 8.80 14.21
CA LYS A 236 2.17 9.27 14.93
C LYS A 236 0.93 8.45 14.56
N ILE A 237 0.73 8.18 13.25
CA ILE A 237 -0.35 7.32 12.78
C ILE A 237 -0.18 5.90 13.33
N GLY A 238 1.04 5.38 13.30
CA GLY A 238 1.37 4.07 13.87
C GLY A 238 1.00 3.95 15.36
N THR A 239 1.24 5.00 16.14
CA THR A 239 0.83 5.05 17.55
C THR A 239 -0.70 4.99 17.70
N MET A 240 -1.45 5.72 16.89
CA MET A 240 -2.91 5.63 16.90
C MET A 240 -3.40 4.24 16.48
N TRP A 241 -2.78 3.64 15.45
CA TRP A 241 -3.12 2.32 14.94
C TRP A 241 -2.85 1.20 15.96
N ALA A 242 -1.74 1.28 16.69
CA ALA A 242 -1.37 0.32 17.72
C ALA A 242 -2.28 0.37 18.96
N GLY A 243 -2.82 1.55 19.29
CA GLY A 243 -3.49 1.76 20.55
C GLY A 243 -2.53 1.52 21.72
N ASP A 244 -2.88 0.59 22.62
CA ASP A 244 -2.08 0.20 23.79
C ASP A 244 -1.14 -1.00 23.54
N THR A 245 -1.05 -1.48 22.28
CA THR A 245 -0.24 -2.65 21.91
C THR A 245 1.21 -2.24 21.66
N ASP A 246 2.15 -3.10 22.05
CA ASP A 246 3.55 -2.94 21.69
C ASP A 246 3.71 -2.86 20.18
N HIS A 247 4.38 -1.82 19.70
CA HIS A 247 4.59 -1.57 18.27
C HIS A 247 5.41 -2.68 17.60
N GLN A 248 6.14 -3.52 18.35
CA GLN A 248 6.84 -4.69 17.83
C GLN A 248 5.95 -5.95 17.73
N ASP A 249 4.69 -5.88 18.14
CA ASP A 249 3.77 -6.98 17.87
C ASP A 249 3.73 -7.27 16.36
N TYR A 250 3.88 -8.52 15.98
CA TYR A 250 3.94 -8.94 14.57
C TYR A 250 2.73 -8.50 13.74
N ARG A 251 1.58 -8.30 14.38
CA ARG A 251 0.35 -7.82 13.71
C ARG A 251 0.47 -6.35 13.30
N LEU A 252 1.34 -5.60 13.94
CA LEU A 252 1.64 -4.19 13.68
C LEU A 252 2.92 -4.04 12.85
N SER A 253 3.92 -4.83 13.18
CA SER A 253 5.26 -4.81 12.60
C SER A 253 5.72 -6.21 12.22
N PRO A 254 5.25 -6.74 11.08
CA PRO A 254 5.55 -8.11 10.65
C PRO A 254 7.06 -8.39 10.50
N LEU A 255 7.88 -7.36 10.41
CA LEU A 255 9.33 -7.51 10.43
C LEU A 255 9.88 -8.20 11.69
N TYR A 256 9.16 -8.13 12.81
CA TYR A 256 9.56 -8.72 14.10
C TYR A 256 8.85 -10.05 14.41
N GLY A 257 7.99 -10.50 13.52
CA GLY A 257 7.23 -11.73 13.70
C GLY A 257 8.01 -13.01 13.35
N ASN A 258 7.30 -14.13 13.41
CA ASN A 258 7.79 -15.42 12.93
C ASN A 258 7.33 -15.65 11.50
N LEU A 259 8.26 -15.60 10.56
CA LEU A 259 8.00 -15.70 9.14
C LEU A 259 7.87 -17.13 8.63
N ASP A 260 8.16 -18.17 9.46
CA ASP A 260 8.23 -19.58 9.06
C ASP A 260 6.94 -20.13 8.44
N GLN A 261 5.81 -19.48 8.73
CA GLN A 261 4.50 -19.90 8.22
C GLN A 261 4.11 -19.22 6.90
N LEU A 262 4.86 -18.22 6.46
CA LEU A 262 4.60 -17.53 5.19
C LEU A 262 4.95 -18.45 4.01
N ARG A 263 4.21 -18.31 2.89
CA ARG A 263 4.42 -19.12 1.69
C ARG A 263 4.34 -18.25 0.44
N ASP A 264 5.17 -18.59 -0.57
CA ASP A 264 5.15 -17.96 -1.89
C ASP A 264 4.99 -16.44 -1.85
N VAL A 265 5.97 -15.79 -1.21
CA VAL A 265 5.96 -14.34 -1.03
C VAL A 265 6.55 -13.66 -2.26
N THR A 266 5.84 -12.67 -2.81
CA THR A 266 6.35 -11.81 -3.88
C THR A 266 6.30 -10.37 -3.43
N VAL A 267 7.45 -9.67 -3.47
CA VAL A 267 7.58 -8.29 -2.98
C VAL A 267 8.12 -7.37 -4.08
N PHE A 268 7.49 -6.22 -4.22
CA PHE A 268 7.94 -5.13 -5.09
C PHE A 268 8.19 -3.88 -4.26
N VAL A 269 9.32 -3.19 -4.51
CA VAL A 269 9.69 -1.96 -3.78
C VAL A 269 10.50 -1.03 -4.68
N GLY A 270 10.29 0.27 -4.55
CA GLY A 270 11.09 1.29 -5.23
C GLY A 270 12.39 1.63 -4.47
N THR A 271 13.39 2.20 -5.15
CA THR A 271 14.61 2.64 -4.47
C THR A 271 14.56 4.11 -4.03
N ARG A 272 13.42 4.77 -4.15
CA ARG A 272 13.22 6.18 -3.76
C ARG A 272 12.13 6.33 -2.69
N GLU A 273 12.02 5.35 -1.80
CA GLU A 273 11.03 5.33 -0.73
C GLU A 273 11.63 4.86 0.61
N ILE A 274 11.05 5.31 1.71
CA ILE A 274 11.52 4.98 3.06
C ILE A 274 11.26 3.53 3.45
N MET A 275 10.37 2.82 2.75
CA MET A 275 10.09 1.40 3.02
C MET A 275 11.18 0.46 2.48
N TYR A 276 12.04 0.93 1.58
CA TYR A 276 13.07 0.11 0.91
C TYR A 276 14.02 -0.63 1.87
N PRO A 277 14.58 0.00 2.93
CA PRO A 277 15.45 -0.69 3.87
C PRO A 277 14.78 -1.85 4.60
N ASP A 278 13.57 -1.65 5.10
CA ASP A 278 12.83 -2.67 5.85
C ASP A 278 12.36 -3.80 4.95
N VAL A 279 11.92 -3.49 3.74
CA VAL A 279 11.59 -4.50 2.73
C VAL A 279 12.81 -5.35 2.38
N THR A 280 13.99 -4.75 2.24
CA THR A 280 15.24 -5.48 1.99
C THR A 280 15.57 -6.44 3.14
N LEU A 281 15.42 -5.97 4.39
CA LEU A 281 15.63 -6.78 5.58
C LEU A 281 14.60 -7.92 5.69
N PHE A 282 13.34 -7.64 5.39
CA PHE A 282 12.27 -8.64 5.40
C PHE A 282 12.53 -9.76 4.38
N VAL A 283 12.91 -9.40 3.17
CA VAL A 283 13.28 -10.37 2.12
C VAL A 283 14.47 -11.21 2.54
N GLN A 284 15.47 -10.62 3.23
CA GLN A 284 16.60 -11.39 3.76
C GLN A 284 16.13 -12.38 4.83
N LYS A 285 15.31 -11.94 5.79
CA LYS A 285 14.75 -12.82 6.83
C LYS A 285 13.92 -13.98 6.25
N LEU A 286 13.12 -13.73 5.20
CA LEU A 286 12.37 -14.80 4.52
C LEU A 286 13.33 -15.84 3.92
N ARG A 287 14.40 -15.41 3.26
CA ARG A 287 15.41 -16.33 2.70
C ARG A 287 16.12 -17.13 3.77
N ASP A 288 16.48 -16.49 4.88
CA ASP A 288 17.15 -17.13 6.01
C ASP A 288 16.23 -18.18 6.69
N ALA A 289 14.91 -17.94 6.67
CA ALA A 289 13.91 -18.88 7.11
C ALA A 289 13.57 -19.99 6.07
N GLY A 290 14.23 -19.98 4.91
CA GLY A 290 13.97 -20.96 3.83
C GLY A 290 12.63 -20.76 3.09
N ILE A 291 12.00 -19.59 3.22
CA ILE A 291 10.74 -19.27 2.57
C ILE A 291 10.98 -18.86 1.11
N ALA A 292 10.19 -19.44 0.19
CA ALA A 292 10.22 -19.04 -1.21
C ALA A 292 9.81 -17.56 -1.36
N VAL A 293 10.74 -16.71 -1.81
CA VAL A 293 10.51 -15.28 -1.98
C VAL A 293 11.03 -14.76 -3.31
N ASN A 294 10.14 -14.13 -4.07
CA ASN A 294 10.47 -13.34 -5.25
C ASN A 294 10.53 -11.86 -4.87
N SER A 295 11.65 -11.22 -5.09
CA SER A 295 11.86 -9.80 -4.75
C SER A 295 12.25 -9.01 -5.99
N TYR A 296 11.53 -7.93 -6.24
CA TYR A 296 11.71 -7.07 -7.41
C TYR A 296 11.91 -5.61 -6.98
N THR A 297 13.09 -5.08 -7.26
CA THR A 297 13.45 -3.70 -6.94
C THR A 297 13.26 -2.79 -8.14
N GLY A 298 12.40 -1.80 -8.02
CA GLY A 298 12.20 -0.74 -9.01
C GLY A 298 13.26 0.36 -8.86
N ARG A 299 14.34 0.29 -9.67
CA ARG A 299 15.41 1.29 -9.62
C ARG A 299 14.92 2.67 -10.03
N GLY A 300 15.18 3.67 -9.18
CA GLY A 300 14.73 5.04 -9.41
C GLY A 300 13.23 5.25 -9.27
N LEU A 301 12.46 4.26 -8.80
CA LEU A 301 11.01 4.34 -8.65
C LEU A 301 10.61 4.67 -7.21
N PHE A 302 9.44 5.24 -7.08
CA PHE A 302 8.82 5.81 -5.89
C PHE A 302 7.88 4.83 -5.20
N HIS A 303 7.34 5.22 -4.06
CA HIS A 303 6.44 4.42 -3.24
C HIS A 303 5.23 3.91 -4.01
N ILE A 304 4.91 2.62 -3.85
CA ILE A 304 3.80 1.90 -4.52
C ILE A 304 3.74 2.11 -6.04
N TYR A 305 4.88 2.28 -6.72
CA TYR A 305 4.94 2.48 -8.17
C TYR A 305 4.16 1.45 -9.01
N PRO A 306 3.95 0.19 -8.55
CA PRO A 306 3.16 -0.78 -9.29
C PRO A 306 1.71 -0.36 -9.57
N LEU A 307 1.13 0.50 -8.72
CA LEU A 307 -0.26 0.94 -8.88
C LEU A 307 -0.43 1.95 -10.01
N TYR A 308 0.64 2.63 -10.41
CA TYR A 308 0.58 3.71 -11.40
C TYR A 308 0.69 3.21 -12.83
N GLN A 309 0.11 3.98 -13.78
CA GLN A 309 0.15 3.65 -15.21
C GLN A 309 1.45 4.10 -15.88
N ILE A 310 2.57 3.59 -15.41
CA ILE A 310 3.92 3.84 -15.95
C ILE A 310 4.44 2.60 -16.71
N PRO A 311 5.39 2.75 -17.64
CA PRO A 311 5.94 1.62 -18.38
C PRO A 311 6.51 0.50 -17.48
N GLU A 312 7.16 0.87 -16.38
CA GLU A 312 7.78 -0.06 -15.42
C GLU A 312 6.73 -0.95 -14.73
N ALA A 313 5.56 -0.40 -14.43
CA ALA A 313 4.47 -1.15 -13.81
C ALA A 313 3.85 -2.23 -14.73
N LYS A 314 4.03 -2.12 -16.06
CA LYS A 314 3.59 -3.17 -16.98
C LYS A 314 4.34 -4.49 -16.74
N GLY A 315 5.64 -4.41 -16.44
CA GLY A 315 6.45 -5.58 -16.10
C GLY A 315 6.02 -6.20 -14.76
N VAL A 316 5.63 -5.36 -13.79
CA VAL A 316 5.07 -5.81 -12.51
C VAL A 316 3.77 -6.56 -12.74
N MET A 317 2.81 -5.99 -13.48
CA MET A 317 1.53 -6.63 -13.75
C MET A 317 1.70 -8.01 -14.40
N LYS A 318 2.62 -8.15 -15.37
CA LYS A 318 2.92 -9.46 -15.98
C LYS A 318 3.39 -10.50 -14.96
N ARG A 319 4.23 -10.09 -14.00
CA ARG A 319 4.72 -10.98 -12.93
C ARG A 319 3.62 -11.34 -11.94
N VAL A 320 2.80 -10.37 -11.56
CA VAL A 320 1.62 -10.60 -10.69
C VAL A 320 0.68 -11.60 -11.32
N VAL A 321 0.33 -11.43 -12.60
CA VAL A 321 -0.52 -12.38 -13.36
C VAL A 321 0.11 -13.77 -13.38
N ALA A 322 1.41 -13.87 -13.66
CA ALA A 322 2.11 -15.16 -13.68
C ALA A 322 2.09 -15.83 -12.30
N THR A 323 2.31 -15.06 -11.22
CA THR A 323 2.27 -15.60 -9.83
C THR A 323 0.87 -16.11 -9.48
N ILE A 324 -0.18 -15.35 -9.79
CA ILE A 324 -1.57 -15.74 -9.46
C ILE A 324 -2.02 -16.95 -10.25
N ASN A 325 -1.55 -17.14 -11.48
CA ASN A 325 -1.99 -18.21 -12.36
C ASN A 325 -1.19 -19.52 -12.22
N ASN A 326 -0.11 -19.50 -11.46
CA ASN A 326 0.63 -20.71 -11.11
C ASN A 326 -0.04 -21.43 -9.93
#